data_85626e516cacb24089d6cca2c3332b73
#
_entry.id   85626e516cacb24089d6cca2c3332b73
#
_cell.length_a   1.000
_cell.length_b   1.000
_cell.length_c   1.000
_cell.angle_alpha   90.00
_cell.angle_beta   90.00
_cell.angle_gamma   90.00
#
_symmetry.space_group_name_H-M   'P 1'
#
loop_
_entity.id
_entity.type
_entity.pdbx_description
1 polymer ?
#
loop_
_entity_poly.entity_id
_entity_poly.type
_entity_poly.pdbx_seq_one_letter_code
_entity_poly.pdbx_strand_id
1 'polypeptide(L)'
;MGALMAGRLVDAGHKVTVWNRTRKELPGAQTASSPAEAVADADLVVTMLSDPAAVDEVARAALPGLRPGTVFVEMSTIGPEAVARLRDLLPESVRLVDAPVLGSLQPAAAGTLAVLAGGAPEDLARVRDVLTIFGTIREAGPLGAGAALKLAVMSASVSAQVMLAENLAYAEALELDRSVFLDTLSGTALAALVERLRPAIESGPPATGYSLGLAAKDLRLATEGPGAVQTVTSSARDRLAQAAGAGLGGQDITAIFTAPLEGPSPEAAAPAVLKINPPAVPATNGYYSHATRTGDLLFVSGQVALDEKGEVVGEGDMARQSEFILGNLERILEDQGSSFDRVLHVRTFLTDMSLLREYGDVRSRYFTGEPPASTTVEVSRLFQPGLLIEVEVVAAAG
;
A
#
# COMPACT_ATOMS: atom_id res chain seq x y z
N MET A 1 -15.41 -19.47 0.40
CA MET A 1 -16.36 -18.70 -0.44
C MET A 1 -16.64 -19.45 -1.75
N GLY A 2 -15.66 -19.61 -2.64
CA GLY A 2 -15.88 -20.22 -3.97
C GLY A 2 -16.58 -21.57 -3.99
N ALA A 3 -16.23 -22.49 -3.07
CA ALA A 3 -16.90 -23.80 -3.00
C ALA A 3 -18.41 -23.70 -2.63
N LEU A 4 -18.77 -22.73 -1.77
CA LEU A 4 -20.21 -22.49 -1.42
C LEU A 4 -20.95 -21.92 -2.64
N MET A 5 -20.35 -21.02 -3.37
CA MET A 5 -20.94 -20.45 -4.58
C MET A 5 -21.07 -21.51 -5.69
N ALA A 6 -20.05 -22.35 -5.89
CA ALA A 6 -20.11 -23.45 -6.83
C ALA A 6 -21.20 -24.47 -6.46
N GLY A 7 -21.39 -24.78 -5.16
CA GLY A 7 -22.49 -25.60 -4.69
C GLY A 7 -23.85 -25.01 -5.05
N ARG A 8 -24.02 -23.71 -4.90
CA ARG A 8 -25.26 -23.02 -5.31
C ARG A 8 -25.59 -23.17 -6.80
N LEU A 9 -24.54 -23.15 -7.66
CA LEU A 9 -24.71 -23.40 -9.11
C LEU A 9 -25.13 -24.84 -9.38
N VAL A 10 -24.54 -25.82 -8.67
CA VAL A 10 -24.95 -27.23 -8.76
C VAL A 10 -26.40 -27.41 -8.35
N ASP A 11 -26.79 -26.82 -7.20
CA ASP A 11 -28.17 -26.87 -6.68
C ASP A 11 -29.19 -26.22 -7.62
N ALA A 12 -28.76 -25.21 -8.39
CA ALA A 12 -29.56 -24.56 -9.42
C ALA A 12 -29.61 -25.33 -10.75
N GLY A 13 -28.95 -26.52 -10.82
CA GLY A 13 -28.99 -27.39 -11.99
C GLY A 13 -27.97 -27.09 -13.09
N HIS A 14 -26.98 -26.24 -12.82
CA HIS A 14 -25.90 -25.98 -13.77
C HIS A 14 -24.90 -27.15 -13.81
N LYS A 15 -24.34 -27.41 -15.00
CA LYS A 15 -23.17 -28.27 -15.14
C LYS A 15 -21.94 -27.48 -14.66
N VAL A 16 -21.37 -27.89 -13.54
CA VAL A 16 -20.26 -27.16 -12.89
C VAL A 16 -18.98 -27.98 -12.97
N THR A 17 -17.90 -27.35 -13.45
CA THR A 17 -16.53 -27.89 -13.34
C THR A 17 -15.74 -26.99 -12.41
N VAL A 18 -15.09 -27.56 -11.39
CA VAL A 18 -14.33 -26.81 -10.39
C VAL A 18 -12.84 -27.12 -10.48
N TRP A 19 -12.05 -26.11 -10.24
CA TRP A 19 -10.61 -26.26 -9.98
C TRP A 19 -10.22 -25.42 -8.76
N ASN A 20 -9.29 -25.94 -7.99
CA ASN A 20 -8.68 -25.24 -6.86
C ASN A 20 -7.24 -25.72 -6.70
N ARG A 21 -6.32 -24.84 -6.33
CA ARG A 21 -4.89 -25.14 -6.11
C ARG A 21 -4.68 -26.35 -5.18
N THR A 22 -5.43 -26.42 -4.10
CA THR A 22 -5.52 -27.62 -3.27
C THR A 22 -6.74 -28.40 -3.73
N ARG A 23 -6.55 -29.59 -4.30
CA ARG A 23 -7.65 -30.42 -4.81
C ARG A 23 -8.73 -30.59 -3.75
N LYS A 24 -9.93 -30.21 -4.09
CA LYS A 24 -11.14 -30.41 -3.29
C LYS A 24 -12.24 -30.92 -4.20
N GLU A 25 -12.91 -31.96 -3.78
CA GLU A 25 -14.08 -32.45 -4.47
C GLU A 25 -15.32 -31.69 -4.01
N LEU A 26 -16.21 -31.38 -4.93
CA LEU A 26 -17.49 -30.77 -4.65
C LEU A 26 -18.59 -31.72 -5.17
N PRO A 27 -19.48 -32.19 -4.30
CA PRO A 27 -20.58 -33.07 -4.72
C PRO A 27 -21.38 -32.43 -5.86
N GLY A 28 -21.67 -33.20 -6.90
CA GLY A 28 -22.42 -32.74 -8.08
C GLY A 28 -21.62 -31.93 -9.10
N ALA A 29 -20.35 -31.62 -8.84
CA ALA A 29 -19.46 -30.94 -9.79
C ALA A 29 -18.36 -31.85 -10.32
N GLN A 30 -17.87 -31.58 -11.52
CA GLN A 30 -16.66 -32.19 -12.05
C GLN A 30 -15.42 -31.47 -11.45
N THR A 31 -14.38 -32.24 -11.13
CA THR A 31 -13.11 -31.68 -10.65
C THR A 31 -12.07 -31.75 -11.74
N ALA A 32 -11.60 -30.61 -12.22
CA ALA A 32 -10.53 -30.51 -13.20
C ALA A 32 -9.14 -30.62 -12.57
N SER A 33 -8.15 -31.06 -13.34
CA SER A 33 -6.76 -31.15 -12.93
C SER A 33 -5.97 -29.86 -13.13
N SER A 34 -6.48 -28.96 -13.99
CA SER A 34 -5.87 -27.67 -14.30
C SER A 34 -6.91 -26.57 -14.53
N PRO A 35 -6.55 -25.28 -14.45
CA PRO A 35 -7.43 -24.18 -14.83
C PRO A 35 -7.88 -24.29 -16.30
N ALA A 36 -7.00 -24.64 -17.23
CA ALA A 36 -7.33 -24.82 -18.64
C ALA A 36 -8.41 -25.89 -18.86
N GLU A 37 -8.29 -27.04 -18.19
CA GLU A 37 -9.29 -28.10 -18.24
C GLU A 37 -10.64 -27.63 -17.65
N ALA A 38 -10.59 -26.87 -16.56
CA ALA A 38 -11.82 -26.38 -15.91
C ALA A 38 -12.66 -25.47 -16.81
N VAL A 39 -12.03 -24.72 -17.70
CA VAL A 39 -12.71 -23.73 -18.54
C VAL A 39 -13.00 -24.22 -19.96
N ALA A 40 -12.48 -25.38 -20.37
CA ALA A 40 -12.49 -25.84 -21.76
C ALA A 40 -13.89 -25.96 -22.38
N ASP A 41 -14.88 -26.36 -21.58
CA ASP A 41 -16.28 -26.48 -22.03
C ASP A 41 -17.21 -25.46 -21.36
N ALA A 42 -16.67 -24.41 -20.73
CA ALA A 42 -17.45 -23.45 -20.00
C ALA A 42 -17.95 -22.30 -20.90
N ASP A 43 -19.23 -22.01 -20.84
CA ASP A 43 -19.80 -20.78 -21.40
C ASP A 43 -19.56 -19.58 -20.47
N LEU A 44 -19.46 -19.86 -19.17
CA LEU A 44 -19.22 -18.86 -18.11
C LEU A 44 -18.17 -19.38 -17.14
N VAL A 45 -17.17 -18.57 -16.86
CA VAL A 45 -16.10 -18.83 -15.90
C VAL A 45 -16.26 -17.90 -14.72
N VAL A 46 -16.24 -18.42 -13.49
CA VAL A 46 -16.29 -17.63 -12.26
C VAL A 46 -14.98 -17.81 -11.51
N THR A 47 -14.32 -16.72 -11.16
CA THR A 47 -13.15 -16.72 -10.27
C THR A 47 -13.50 -16.13 -8.91
N MET A 48 -13.08 -16.82 -7.83
CA MET A 48 -13.21 -16.40 -6.43
C MET A 48 -11.94 -16.79 -5.67
N LEU A 49 -10.93 -15.93 -5.74
CA LEU A 49 -9.57 -16.17 -5.30
C LEU A 49 -9.16 -15.16 -4.20
N SER A 50 -7.97 -15.34 -3.62
CA SER A 50 -7.53 -14.58 -2.45
C SER A 50 -7.10 -13.14 -2.76
N ASP A 51 -6.44 -12.92 -3.90
CA ASP A 51 -5.72 -11.70 -4.20
C ASP A 51 -5.46 -11.52 -5.71
N PRO A 52 -4.98 -10.33 -6.15
CA PRO A 52 -4.72 -10.05 -7.56
C PRO A 52 -3.70 -10.99 -8.22
N ALA A 53 -2.66 -11.42 -7.46
CA ALA A 53 -1.62 -12.29 -8.00
C ALA A 53 -2.17 -13.69 -8.30
N ALA A 54 -3.01 -14.21 -7.40
CA ALA A 54 -3.69 -15.49 -7.61
C ALA A 54 -4.64 -15.44 -8.82
N VAL A 55 -5.32 -14.32 -9.05
CA VAL A 55 -6.18 -14.15 -10.24
C VAL A 55 -5.34 -14.13 -11.52
N ASP A 56 -4.25 -13.38 -11.55
CA ASP A 56 -3.35 -13.31 -12.71
C ASP A 56 -2.76 -14.70 -13.05
N GLU A 57 -2.26 -15.41 -12.04
CA GLU A 57 -1.70 -16.78 -12.20
C GLU A 57 -2.75 -17.74 -12.78
N VAL A 58 -3.95 -17.77 -12.19
CA VAL A 58 -5.01 -18.70 -12.60
C VAL A 58 -5.57 -18.32 -13.97
N ALA A 59 -5.75 -17.03 -14.26
CA ALA A 59 -6.21 -16.57 -15.57
C ALA A 59 -5.21 -16.95 -16.67
N ARG A 60 -3.90 -16.73 -16.47
CA ARG A 60 -2.86 -17.19 -17.42
C ARG A 60 -2.90 -18.69 -17.66
N ALA A 61 -3.05 -19.47 -16.59
CA ALA A 61 -3.14 -20.93 -16.71
C ALA A 61 -4.45 -21.39 -17.38
N ALA A 62 -5.50 -20.57 -17.36
CA ALA A 62 -6.78 -20.88 -18.02
C ALA A 62 -6.80 -20.52 -19.52
N LEU A 63 -5.95 -19.60 -19.99
CA LEU A 63 -5.95 -19.09 -21.38
C LEU A 63 -6.05 -20.20 -22.44
N PRO A 64 -5.27 -21.31 -22.37
CA PRO A 64 -5.32 -22.37 -23.40
C PRO A 64 -6.67 -23.08 -23.53
N GLY A 65 -7.51 -23.03 -22.48
CA GLY A 65 -8.83 -23.67 -22.48
C GLY A 65 -9.98 -22.72 -22.79
N LEU A 66 -9.76 -21.39 -22.79
CA LEU A 66 -10.82 -20.41 -23.03
C LEU A 66 -11.30 -20.44 -24.49
N ARG A 67 -12.61 -20.40 -24.70
CA ARG A 67 -13.25 -20.38 -26.02
C ARG A 67 -13.75 -18.99 -26.37
N PRO A 68 -13.81 -18.66 -27.67
CA PRO A 68 -14.50 -17.46 -28.13
C PRO A 68 -15.96 -17.40 -27.63
N GLY A 69 -16.38 -16.26 -27.11
CA GLY A 69 -17.72 -16.04 -26.57
C GLY A 69 -17.91 -16.41 -25.09
N THR A 70 -16.92 -17.05 -24.45
CA THR A 70 -16.93 -17.27 -22.98
C THR A 70 -17.04 -15.95 -22.25
N VAL A 71 -17.85 -15.90 -21.20
CA VAL A 71 -17.91 -14.77 -20.28
C VAL A 71 -17.10 -15.10 -19.03
N PHE A 72 -16.08 -14.32 -18.76
CA PHE A 72 -15.25 -14.43 -17.54
C PHE A 72 -15.80 -13.47 -16.49
N VAL A 73 -16.20 -13.99 -15.33
CA VAL A 73 -16.76 -13.24 -14.22
C VAL A 73 -15.77 -13.28 -13.06
N GLU A 74 -15.12 -12.14 -12.81
CA GLU A 74 -14.18 -11.99 -11.71
C GLU A 74 -14.91 -11.51 -10.46
N MET A 75 -14.98 -12.37 -9.43
CA MET A 75 -15.73 -12.09 -8.19
C MET A 75 -14.84 -11.90 -6.97
N SER A 76 -13.53 -11.94 -7.13
CA SER A 76 -12.55 -11.70 -6.04
C SER A 76 -12.41 -10.20 -5.73
N THR A 77 -11.86 -9.89 -4.56
CA THR A 77 -11.50 -8.49 -4.25
C THR A 77 -10.07 -8.22 -4.71
N ILE A 78 -9.93 -7.63 -5.92
CA ILE A 78 -8.62 -7.38 -6.56
C ILE A 78 -8.38 -5.91 -6.94
N GLY A 79 -9.41 -5.07 -6.88
CA GLY A 79 -9.34 -3.66 -7.25
C GLY A 79 -9.40 -3.42 -8.78
N PRO A 80 -9.75 -2.18 -9.19
CA PRO A 80 -10.02 -1.85 -10.60
C PRO A 80 -8.78 -1.99 -11.50
N GLU A 81 -7.58 -1.70 -10.99
CA GLU A 81 -6.35 -1.86 -11.78
C GLU A 81 -6.05 -3.31 -12.14
N ALA A 82 -6.32 -4.25 -11.22
CA ALA A 82 -6.15 -5.67 -11.53
C ALA A 82 -7.22 -6.17 -12.50
N VAL A 83 -8.43 -5.61 -12.45
CA VAL A 83 -9.47 -5.87 -13.46
C VAL A 83 -9.03 -5.38 -14.84
N ALA A 84 -8.44 -4.20 -14.93
CA ALA A 84 -7.90 -3.66 -16.19
C ALA A 84 -6.78 -4.57 -16.73
N ARG A 85 -5.80 -4.96 -15.90
CA ARG A 85 -4.76 -5.92 -16.31
C ARG A 85 -5.34 -7.28 -16.74
N LEU A 86 -6.37 -7.76 -16.05
CA LEU A 86 -7.06 -9.00 -16.46
C LEU A 86 -7.72 -8.84 -17.82
N ARG A 87 -8.32 -7.67 -18.12
CA ARG A 87 -8.88 -7.38 -19.45
C ARG A 87 -7.81 -7.44 -20.54
N ASP A 88 -6.64 -6.84 -20.29
CA ASP A 88 -5.51 -6.86 -21.24
C ASP A 88 -4.94 -8.27 -21.46
N LEU A 89 -5.00 -9.11 -20.43
CA LEU A 89 -4.54 -10.51 -20.48
C LEU A 89 -5.48 -11.41 -21.29
N LEU A 90 -6.79 -11.23 -21.16
CA LEU A 90 -7.78 -12.10 -21.79
C LEU A 90 -7.94 -11.77 -23.28
N PRO A 91 -8.15 -12.77 -24.17
CA PRO A 91 -8.44 -12.54 -25.57
C PRO A 91 -9.66 -11.61 -25.75
N GLU A 92 -9.69 -10.82 -26.82
CA GLU A 92 -10.84 -9.96 -27.16
C GLU A 92 -12.16 -10.75 -27.36
N SER A 93 -12.04 -12.00 -27.79
CA SER A 93 -13.18 -12.91 -27.96
C SER A 93 -13.80 -13.41 -26.65
N VAL A 94 -13.13 -13.19 -25.51
CA VAL A 94 -13.61 -13.50 -24.16
C VAL A 94 -14.16 -12.23 -23.52
N ARG A 95 -15.41 -12.27 -23.07
CA ARG A 95 -16.03 -11.15 -22.36
C ARG A 95 -15.60 -11.13 -20.90
N LEU A 96 -15.55 -9.96 -20.29
CA LEU A 96 -15.16 -9.80 -18.88
C LEU A 96 -16.20 -8.95 -18.13
N VAL A 97 -16.62 -9.47 -16.98
CA VAL A 97 -17.43 -8.79 -15.97
C VAL A 97 -16.70 -8.86 -14.64
N ASP A 98 -16.58 -7.76 -13.93
CA ASP A 98 -16.14 -7.75 -12.53
C ASP A 98 -17.36 -7.69 -11.61
N ALA A 99 -17.44 -8.64 -10.69
CA ALA A 99 -18.63 -8.83 -9.85
C ALA A 99 -18.28 -9.22 -8.41
N PRO A 100 -17.39 -8.46 -7.71
CA PRO A 100 -17.07 -8.75 -6.32
C PRO A 100 -18.31 -8.68 -5.42
N VAL A 101 -18.23 -9.34 -4.26
CA VAL A 101 -19.37 -9.52 -3.38
C VAL A 101 -19.20 -8.85 -2.03
N LEU A 102 -20.30 -8.42 -1.43
CA LEU A 102 -20.43 -8.10 -0.01
C LEU A 102 -21.18 -9.22 0.69
N GLY A 103 -20.64 -9.68 1.79
CA GLY A 103 -21.10 -10.80 2.58
C GLY A 103 -19.97 -11.80 2.87
N SER A 104 -20.22 -12.69 3.80
CA SER A 104 -19.27 -13.73 4.25
C SER A 104 -19.76 -15.13 3.84
N LEU A 105 -19.29 -16.16 4.55
CA LEU A 105 -19.59 -17.56 4.22
C LEU A 105 -21.09 -17.88 4.33
N GLN A 106 -21.80 -17.36 5.37
CA GLN A 106 -23.24 -17.63 5.54
C GLN A 106 -24.09 -17.04 4.41
N PRO A 107 -23.97 -15.73 4.04
CA PRO A 107 -24.63 -15.18 2.87
C PRO A 107 -24.27 -15.91 1.57
N ALA A 108 -23.03 -16.37 1.39
CA ALA A 108 -22.65 -17.15 0.23
C ALA A 108 -23.37 -18.50 0.15
N ALA A 109 -23.51 -19.19 1.27
CA ALA A 109 -24.26 -20.44 1.35
C ALA A 109 -25.76 -20.23 1.13
N ALA A 110 -26.31 -19.11 1.65
CA ALA A 110 -27.73 -18.79 1.56
C ALA A 110 -28.15 -18.18 0.20
N GLY A 111 -27.20 -17.73 -0.64
CA GLY A 111 -27.53 -17.00 -1.88
C GLY A 111 -28.05 -15.58 -1.62
N THR A 112 -27.54 -14.93 -0.59
CA THR A 112 -27.97 -13.58 -0.16
C THR A 112 -26.82 -12.56 -0.17
N LEU A 113 -25.79 -12.81 -0.98
CA LEU A 113 -24.71 -11.86 -1.19
C LEU A 113 -25.23 -10.58 -1.89
N ALA A 114 -24.58 -9.44 -1.65
CA ALA A 114 -24.73 -8.32 -2.57
C ALA A 114 -23.60 -8.42 -3.62
N VAL A 115 -23.97 -8.60 -4.88
CA VAL A 115 -23.07 -8.73 -6.03
C VAL A 115 -22.91 -7.36 -6.65
N LEU A 116 -21.68 -6.83 -6.68
CA LEU A 116 -21.38 -5.49 -7.20
C LEU A 116 -20.86 -5.63 -8.65
N ALA A 117 -21.76 -5.54 -9.63
CA ALA A 117 -21.43 -5.89 -11.00
C ALA A 117 -21.02 -4.67 -11.84
N GLY A 118 -19.83 -4.76 -12.45
CA GLY A 118 -19.32 -3.82 -13.45
C GLY A 118 -19.08 -4.52 -14.78
N GLY A 119 -19.45 -3.86 -15.89
CA GLY A 119 -19.28 -4.42 -17.23
C GLY A 119 -20.15 -3.73 -18.27
N ALA A 120 -20.02 -4.16 -19.52
CA ALA A 120 -20.92 -3.71 -20.57
C ALA A 120 -22.35 -4.25 -20.32
N PRO A 121 -23.39 -3.47 -20.62
CA PRO A 121 -24.79 -3.89 -20.36
C PRO A 121 -25.16 -5.24 -21.00
N GLU A 122 -24.67 -5.51 -22.21
CA GLU A 122 -24.86 -6.76 -22.92
C GLU A 122 -24.17 -7.95 -22.25
N ASP A 123 -23.00 -7.75 -21.62
CA ASP A 123 -22.28 -8.78 -20.91
C ASP A 123 -22.92 -9.03 -19.52
N LEU A 124 -23.35 -7.97 -18.84
CA LEU A 124 -24.12 -8.08 -17.59
C LEU A 124 -25.44 -8.83 -17.80
N ALA A 125 -26.15 -8.59 -18.93
CA ALA A 125 -27.37 -9.30 -19.25
C ALA A 125 -27.14 -10.81 -19.41
N ARG A 126 -26.01 -11.23 -19.97
CA ARG A 126 -25.67 -12.67 -20.17
C ARG A 126 -25.40 -13.41 -18.85
N VAL A 127 -24.90 -12.73 -17.83
CA VAL A 127 -24.53 -13.36 -16.57
C VAL A 127 -25.56 -13.15 -15.46
N ARG A 128 -26.57 -12.34 -15.70
CA ARG A 128 -27.57 -11.93 -14.70
C ARG A 128 -28.20 -13.11 -13.98
N ASP A 129 -28.67 -14.12 -14.72
CA ASP A 129 -29.35 -15.27 -14.14
C ASP A 129 -28.40 -16.04 -13.18
N VAL A 130 -27.15 -16.20 -13.59
CA VAL A 130 -26.13 -16.86 -12.76
C VAL A 130 -25.78 -16.00 -11.54
N LEU A 131 -25.58 -14.70 -11.69
CA LEU A 131 -25.26 -13.81 -10.57
C LEU A 131 -26.40 -13.76 -9.54
N THR A 132 -27.65 -13.85 -9.99
CA THR A 132 -28.84 -13.86 -9.12
C THR A 132 -28.89 -15.10 -8.19
N ILE A 133 -28.28 -16.21 -8.59
CA ILE A 133 -28.14 -17.42 -7.73
C ILE A 133 -27.31 -17.10 -6.47
N PHE A 134 -26.38 -16.17 -6.58
CA PHE A 134 -25.50 -15.77 -5.47
C PHE A 134 -26.14 -14.71 -4.57
N GLY A 135 -27.06 -13.89 -5.09
CA GLY A 135 -27.70 -12.85 -4.32
C GLY A 135 -28.28 -11.69 -5.14
N THR A 136 -28.34 -10.52 -4.53
CA THR A 136 -28.88 -9.31 -5.15
C THR A 136 -27.81 -8.59 -5.95
N ILE A 137 -28.06 -8.34 -7.23
CA ILE A 137 -27.15 -7.63 -8.12
C ILE A 137 -27.32 -6.12 -7.94
N ARG A 138 -26.20 -5.42 -7.78
CA ARG A 138 -26.06 -3.96 -7.86
C ARG A 138 -25.15 -3.63 -9.02
N GLU A 139 -25.72 -3.09 -10.10
CA GLU A 139 -24.93 -2.62 -11.25
C GLU A 139 -24.17 -1.36 -10.85
N ALA A 140 -22.85 -1.43 -10.88
CA ALA A 140 -21.95 -0.37 -10.44
C ALA A 140 -21.54 0.57 -11.58
N GLY A 141 -21.60 0.10 -12.83
CA GLY A 141 -21.18 0.87 -14.00
C GLY A 141 -20.32 0.05 -14.97
N PRO A 142 -19.42 0.69 -15.72
CA PRO A 142 -18.55 -0.01 -16.67
C PRO A 142 -17.60 -0.98 -15.97
N LEU A 143 -16.84 -1.75 -16.77
CA LEU A 143 -15.86 -2.71 -16.28
C LEU A 143 -14.87 -2.04 -15.29
N GLY A 144 -14.65 -2.68 -14.14
CA GLY A 144 -13.86 -2.18 -13.02
C GLY A 144 -14.67 -1.39 -11.98
N ALA A 145 -15.91 -0.97 -12.32
CA ALA A 145 -16.74 -0.20 -11.38
C ALA A 145 -17.20 -1.03 -10.18
N GLY A 146 -17.47 -2.32 -10.35
CA GLY A 146 -17.79 -3.23 -9.25
C GLY A 146 -16.63 -3.37 -8.28
N ALA A 147 -15.41 -3.55 -8.79
CA ALA A 147 -14.20 -3.63 -8.01
C ALA A 147 -13.90 -2.31 -7.28
N ALA A 148 -14.09 -1.17 -7.91
CA ALA A 148 -13.94 0.15 -7.29
C ALA A 148 -14.96 0.36 -6.17
N LEU A 149 -16.23 0.05 -6.42
CA LEU A 149 -17.30 0.15 -5.42
C LEU A 149 -17.02 -0.78 -4.23
N LYS A 150 -16.53 -2.00 -4.49
CA LYS A 150 -16.13 -2.93 -3.44
C LYS A 150 -15.08 -2.31 -2.51
N LEU A 151 -14.00 -1.75 -3.06
CA LEU A 151 -12.94 -1.13 -2.27
C LEU A 151 -13.44 0.08 -1.48
N ALA A 152 -14.27 0.94 -2.08
CA ALA A 152 -14.86 2.09 -1.39
C ALA A 152 -15.71 1.67 -0.19
N VAL A 153 -16.55 0.64 -0.35
CA VAL A 153 -17.38 0.10 0.74
C VAL A 153 -16.52 -0.55 1.82
N MET A 154 -15.47 -1.31 1.43
CA MET A 154 -14.57 -1.93 2.41
C MET A 154 -13.76 -0.88 3.18
N SER A 155 -13.29 0.18 2.51
CA SER A 155 -12.62 1.30 3.18
C SER A 155 -13.49 1.91 4.29
N ALA A 156 -14.74 2.19 4.00
CA ALA A 156 -15.65 2.76 4.98
C ALA A 156 -15.97 1.78 6.12
N SER A 157 -16.39 0.55 5.79
CA SER A 157 -16.93 -0.40 6.79
C SER A 157 -15.82 -1.02 7.67
N VAL A 158 -14.66 -1.32 7.11
CA VAL A 158 -13.54 -1.90 7.86
C VAL A 158 -12.88 -0.83 8.73
N SER A 159 -12.67 0.39 8.19
CA SER A 159 -12.13 1.50 9.01
C SER A 159 -13.05 1.86 10.17
N ALA A 160 -14.37 1.83 9.97
CA ALA A 160 -15.32 2.05 11.07
C ALA A 160 -15.22 0.96 12.16
N GLN A 161 -14.97 -0.29 11.78
CA GLN A 161 -14.77 -1.37 12.76
C GLN A 161 -13.46 -1.20 13.53
N VAL A 162 -12.36 -0.83 12.87
CA VAL A 162 -11.08 -0.53 13.54
C VAL A 162 -11.24 0.67 14.48
N MET A 163 -11.89 1.75 14.03
CA MET A 163 -12.20 2.91 14.86
C MET A 163 -12.98 2.50 16.14
N LEU A 164 -13.99 1.64 16.01
CA LEU A 164 -14.76 1.18 17.17
C LEU A 164 -13.88 0.38 18.14
N ALA A 165 -12.98 -0.47 17.63
CA ALA A 165 -12.05 -1.23 18.47
C ALA A 165 -11.10 -0.32 19.26
N GLU A 166 -10.55 0.70 18.62
CA GLU A 166 -9.66 1.67 19.28
C GLU A 166 -10.39 2.48 20.35
N ASN A 167 -11.61 2.96 20.04
CA ASN A 167 -12.39 3.74 21.01
C ASN A 167 -12.89 2.90 22.17
N LEU A 168 -13.21 1.61 21.95
CA LEU A 168 -13.53 0.69 23.04
C LEU A 168 -12.34 0.51 23.98
N ALA A 169 -11.17 0.26 23.46
CA ALA A 169 -9.97 0.11 24.27
C ALA A 169 -9.57 1.43 24.97
N TYR A 170 -9.81 2.59 24.34
CA TYR A 170 -9.65 3.89 25.00
C TYR A 170 -10.63 4.08 26.16
N ALA A 171 -11.90 3.69 25.99
CA ALA A 171 -12.89 3.73 27.07
C ALA A 171 -12.49 2.82 28.25
N GLU A 172 -11.99 1.61 27.95
CA GLU A 172 -11.48 0.67 28.96
C GLU A 172 -10.24 1.22 29.70
N ALA A 173 -9.35 1.92 29.00
CA ALA A 173 -8.19 2.60 29.60
C ALA A 173 -8.59 3.76 30.54
N LEU A 174 -9.78 4.31 30.34
CA LEU A 174 -10.41 5.29 31.24
C LEU A 174 -11.25 4.64 32.33
N GLU A 175 -11.17 3.32 32.52
CA GLU A 175 -11.93 2.52 33.50
C GLU A 175 -13.46 2.60 33.30
N LEU A 176 -13.94 2.92 32.09
CA LEU A 176 -15.34 2.91 31.75
C LEU A 176 -15.84 1.47 31.52
N ASP A 177 -17.04 1.19 31.95
CA ASP A 177 -17.68 -0.10 31.69
C ASP A 177 -17.98 -0.25 30.19
N ARG A 178 -17.57 -1.40 29.63
CA ARG A 178 -17.72 -1.74 28.21
C ARG A 178 -19.19 -1.70 27.76
N SER A 179 -20.11 -2.23 28.60
CA SER A 179 -21.54 -2.27 28.28
C SER A 179 -22.13 -0.86 28.23
N VAL A 180 -21.78 -0.02 29.20
CA VAL A 180 -22.21 1.39 29.24
C VAL A 180 -21.75 2.16 28.02
N PHE A 181 -20.48 1.94 27.59
CA PHE A 181 -19.93 2.56 26.36
C PHE A 181 -20.72 2.11 25.12
N LEU A 182 -20.92 0.80 24.92
CA LEU A 182 -21.63 0.24 23.77
C LEU A 182 -23.10 0.67 23.75
N ASP A 183 -23.78 0.69 24.91
CA ASP A 183 -25.19 1.12 25.03
C ASP A 183 -25.34 2.60 24.69
N THR A 184 -24.39 3.42 25.12
CA THR A 184 -24.36 4.85 24.76
C THR A 184 -24.18 5.04 23.27
N LEU A 185 -23.25 4.30 22.62
CA LEU A 185 -23.06 4.35 21.18
C LEU A 185 -24.27 3.85 20.38
N SER A 186 -25.04 2.91 20.93
CA SER A 186 -26.27 2.42 20.31
C SER A 186 -27.38 3.49 20.21
N GLY A 187 -27.25 4.59 20.95
CA GLY A 187 -28.07 5.80 20.77
C GLY A 187 -27.59 6.79 19.71
N THR A 188 -26.56 6.46 18.98
CA THR A 188 -25.94 7.35 17.97
C THR A 188 -26.08 6.80 16.55
N ALA A 189 -25.51 7.51 15.55
CA ALA A 189 -25.42 7.03 14.18
C ALA A 189 -24.62 5.72 14.01
N LEU A 190 -23.92 5.27 15.05
CA LEU A 190 -23.14 4.02 15.06
C LEU A 190 -23.95 2.80 15.52
N ALA A 191 -25.22 2.95 15.85
CA ALA A 191 -26.09 1.89 16.38
C ALA A 191 -25.99 0.57 15.60
N ALA A 192 -26.16 0.61 14.28
CA ALA A 192 -26.13 -0.59 13.44
C ALA A 192 -24.75 -1.28 13.42
N LEU A 193 -23.66 -0.51 13.54
CA LEU A 193 -22.30 -1.05 13.64
C LEU A 193 -22.11 -1.76 14.98
N VAL A 194 -22.52 -1.12 16.08
CA VAL A 194 -22.46 -1.69 17.43
C VAL A 194 -23.29 -2.96 17.53
N GLU A 195 -24.54 -2.93 17.08
CA GLU A 195 -25.44 -4.10 17.11
C GLU A 195 -24.80 -5.30 16.37
N ARG A 196 -24.24 -5.08 15.20
CA ARG A 196 -23.59 -6.13 14.41
C ARG A 196 -22.36 -6.72 15.11
N LEU A 197 -21.57 -5.90 15.80
CA LEU A 197 -20.26 -6.29 16.35
C LEU A 197 -20.32 -6.70 17.83
N ARG A 198 -21.36 -6.29 18.56
CA ARG A 198 -21.52 -6.57 19.97
C ARG A 198 -21.33 -8.05 20.34
N PRO A 199 -21.92 -9.05 19.62
CA PRO A 199 -21.71 -10.46 19.98
C PRO A 199 -20.25 -10.88 19.98
N ALA A 200 -19.48 -10.39 19.00
CA ALA A 200 -18.05 -10.68 18.91
C ALA A 200 -17.22 -9.93 19.95
N ILE A 201 -17.64 -8.72 20.32
CA ILE A 201 -17.01 -7.92 21.38
C ILE A 201 -17.20 -8.57 22.75
N GLU A 202 -18.40 -9.07 23.04
CA GLU A 202 -18.77 -9.64 24.36
C GLU A 202 -18.34 -11.11 24.51
N SER A 203 -18.38 -11.90 23.42
CA SER A 203 -18.15 -13.34 23.46
C SER A 203 -16.87 -13.79 22.77
N GLY A 204 -16.13 -12.86 22.20
CA GLY A 204 -14.94 -13.13 21.40
C GLY A 204 -15.22 -13.41 19.92
N PRO A 205 -14.16 -13.47 19.09
CA PRO A 205 -14.28 -13.66 17.65
C PRO A 205 -14.99 -14.98 17.30
N PRO A 206 -15.95 -14.96 16.36
CA PRO A 206 -16.58 -16.18 15.84
C PRO A 206 -15.61 -16.99 14.97
N ALA A 207 -16.08 -18.14 14.48
CA ALA A 207 -15.38 -18.85 13.40
C ALA A 207 -15.14 -17.92 12.20
N THR A 208 -13.94 -17.97 11.62
CA THR A 208 -13.49 -17.02 10.60
C THR A 208 -14.39 -17.02 9.37
N GLY A 209 -15.17 -15.96 9.23
CA GLY A 209 -15.96 -15.69 8.03
C GLY A 209 -15.26 -14.77 7.04
N TYR A 210 -14.56 -13.77 7.56
CA TYR A 210 -13.72 -12.83 6.83
C TYR A 210 -12.49 -12.52 7.67
N SER A 211 -11.32 -12.99 7.25
CA SER A 211 -10.12 -12.91 8.08
C SER A 211 -9.55 -11.51 8.16
N LEU A 212 -8.91 -11.20 9.29
CA LEU A 212 -8.20 -9.96 9.53
C LEU A 212 -7.13 -9.68 8.46
N GLY A 213 -6.40 -10.71 8.00
CA GLY A 213 -5.44 -10.59 6.91
C GLY A 213 -6.06 -10.23 5.57
N LEU A 214 -7.27 -10.73 5.26
CA LEU A 214 -8.01 -10.32 4.06
C LEU A 214 -8.51 -8.87 4.19
N ALA A 215 -8.93 -8.45 5.38
CA ALA A 215 -9.32 -7.07 5.62
C ALA A 215 -8.13 -6.10 5.42
N ALA A 216 -6.96 -6.44 5.95
CA ALA A 216 -5.74 -5.68 5.74
C ALA A 216 -5.38 -5.59 4.25
N LYS A 217 -5.48 -6.71 3.49
CA LYS A 217 -5.29 -6.73 2.04
C LYS A 217 -6.29 -5.81 1.33
N ASP A 218 -7.57 -5.86 1.67
CA ASP A 218 -8.59 -5.04 1.03
C ASP A 218 -8.34 -3.54 1.25
N LEU A 219 -7.95 -3.12 2.47
CA LEU A 219 -7.58 -1.74 2.73
C LEU A 219 -6.26 -1.35 2.03
N ARG A 220 -5.31 -2.26 1.90
CA ARG A 220 -4.08 -2.02 1.13
C ARG A 220 -4.41 -1.71 -0.33
N LEU A 221 -5.23 -2.53 -0.98
CA LEU A 221 -5.68 -2.28 -2.35
C LEU A 221 -6.39 -0.92 -2.50
N ALA A 222 -7.15 -0.50 -1.49
CA ALA A 222 -7.84 0.78 -1.50
C ALA A 222 -6.92 1.98 -1.31
N THR A 223 -5.80 1.82 -0.59
CA THR A 223 -4.87 2.91 -0.24
C THR A 223 -3.67 3.03 -1.18
N GLU A 224 -3.41 2.02 -2.03
CA GLU A 224 -2.34 2.02 -3.03
C GLU A 224 -2.82 2.40 -4.44
N GLY A 225 -4.13 2.49 -4.66
CA GLY A 225 -4.71 2.81 -5.97
C GLY A 225 -4.79 4.31 -6.29
N PRO A 226 -5.12 4.69 -7.54
CA PRO A 226 -5.26 6.09 -7.95
C PRO A 226 -6.30 6.85 -7.12
N GLY A 227 -5.98 8.09 -6.75
CA GLY A 227 -6.86 8.94 -5.94
C GLY A 227 -6.88 8.60 -4.45
N ALA A 228 -5.97 7.78 -3.97
CA ALA A 228 -5.91 7.24 -2.62
C ALA A 228 -5.43 8.24 -1.55
N VAL A 229 -6.03 9.40 -1.44
CA VAL A 229 -5.84 10.26 -0.25
C VAL A 229 -6.84 9.81 0.84
N GLN A 230 -6.51 8.73 1.56
CA GLN A 230 -7.39 8.13 2.56
C GLN A 230 -6.67 7.98 3.91
N THR A 231 -6.46 9.07 4.63
CA THR A 231 -5.73 9.09 5.90
C THR A 231 -6.30 8.09 6.92
N VAL A 232 -7.62 8.10 7.12
CA VAL A 232 -8.30 7.18 8.07
C VAL A 232 -8.16 5.72 7.64
N THR A 233 -8.33 5.44 6.35
CA THR A 233 -8.21 4.08 5.80
C THR A 233 -6.77 3.58 5.89
N SER A 234 -5.78 4.43 5.66
CA SER A 234 -4.36 4.07 5.82
C SER A 234 -4.03 3.72 7.27
N SER A 235 -4.48 4.52 8.24
CA SER A 235 -4.31 4.21 9.67
C SER A 235 -4.97 2.87 10.04
N ALA A 236 -6.20 2.64 9.56
CA ALA A 236 -6.91 1.38 9.80
C ALA A 236 -6.19 0.18 9.15
N ARG A 237 -5.65 0.33 7.93
CA ARG A 237 -4.82 -0.68 7.26
C ARG A 237 -3.61 -1.04 8.11
N ASP A 238 -2.88 -0.04 8.58
CA ASP A 238 -1.65 -0.25 9.35
C ASP A 238 -1.95 -0.96 10.68
N ARG A 239 -3.04 -0.58 11.33
CA ARG A 239 -3.52 -1.25 12.55
C ARG A 239 -3.87 -2.73 12.31
N LEU A 240 -4.56 -3.04 11.21
CA LEU A 240 -4.86 -4.42 10.83
C LEU A 240 -3.59 -5.21 10.45
N ALA A 241 -2.65 -4.58 9.74
CA ALA A 241 -1.38 -5.21 9.39
C ALA A 241 -0.56 -5.56 10.64
N GLN A 242 -0.52 -4.66 11.63
CA GLN A 242 0.11 -4.90 12.94
C GLN A 242 -0.53 -6.10 13.65
N ALA A 243 -1.86 -6.13 13.77
CA ALA A 243 -2.57 -7.24 14.39
C ALA A 243 -2.36 -8.57 13.63
N ALA A 244 -2.30 -8.53 12.30
CA ALA A 244 -1.98 -9.71 11.48
C ALA A 244 -0.57 -10.21 11.75
N GLY A 245 0.42 -9.31 11.86
CA GLY A 245 1.81 -9.61 12.23
C GLY A 245 1.94 -10.21 13.62
N ALA A 246 1.07 -9.83 14.56
CA ALA A 246 0.97 -10.42 15.89
C ALA A 246 0.28 -11.81 15.93
N GLY A 247 0.03 -12.43 14.76
CA GLY A 247 -0.52 -13.78 14.65
C GLY A 247 -2.04 -13.87 14.52
N LEU A 248 -2.76 -12.74 14.47
CA LEU A 248 -4.23 -12.73 14.36
C LEU A 248 -4.73 -12.78 12.91
N GLY A 249 -3.82 -12.77 11.92
CA GLY A 249 -4.16 -12.65 10.48
C GLY A 249 -5.14 -13.71 9.95
N GLY A 250 -5.12 -14.92 10.49
CA GLY A 250 -6.03 -16.02 10.12
C GLY A 250 -7.38 -16.01 10.86
N GLN A 251 -7.52 -15.22 11.92
CA GLN A 251 -8.76 -15.12 12.69
C GLN A 251 -9.79 -14.21 12.00
N ASP A 252 -11.02 -14.26 12.45
CA ASP A 252 -12.06 -13.33 11.99
C ASP A 252 -11.63 -11.86 12.23
N ILE A 253 -12.05 -10.94 11.38
CA ILE A 253 -11.70 -9.52 11.50
C ILE A 253 -12.05 -8.94 12.88
N THR A 254 -13.06 -9.51 13.55
CA THR A 254 -13.46 -9.10 14.90
C THR A 254 -12.41 -9.40 15.97
N ALA A 255 -11.36 -10.19 15.66
CA ALA A 255 -10.20 -10.35 16.53
C ALA A 255 -9.47 -9.01 16.79
N ILE A 256 -9.71 -7.98 15.98
CA ILE A 256 -9.19 -6.62 16.22
C ILE A 256 -9.60 -6.06 17.59
N PHE A 257 -10.75 -6.48 18.14
CA PHE A 257 -11.22 -6.05 19.46
C PHE A 257 -10.43 -6.68 20.63
N THR A 258 -9.67 -7.74 20.37
CA THR A 258 -8.79 -8.39 21.35
C THR A 258 -7.31 -8.14 21.07
N ALA A 259 -7.00 -7.50 19.94
CA ALA A 259 -5.63 -7.18 19.58
C ALA A 259 -5.06 -6.12 20.53
N PRO A 260 -3.87 -6.34 21.12
CA PRO A 260 -3.24 -5.34 21.98
C PRO A 260 -3.18 -4.00 21.26
N LEU A 261 -3.61 -2.92 21.91
CA LEU A 261 -3.24 -1.57 21.49
C LEU A 261 -1.77 -1.39 21.87
N GLU A 262 -0.87 -1.79 21.00
CA GLU A 262 0.44 -1.19 21.02
C GLU A 262 0.22 0.23 20.53
N GLY A 263 0.26 1.19 21.42
CA GLY A 263 0.49 2.58 21.04
C GLY A 263 1.75 2.61 20.17
N PRO A 264 1.97 3.63 19.35
CA PRO A 264 3.26 3.77 18.70
C PRO A 264 4.30 3.56 19.79
N SER A 265 5.16 2.52 19.63
CA SER A 265 6.26 2.31 20.56
C SER A 265 6.90 3.68 20.78
N PRO A 266 7.21 4.09 22.03
CA PRO A 266 7.96 5.33 22.24
C PRO A 266 9.25 5.37 21.38
N GLU A 267 9.77 4.20 20.99
CA GLU A 267 10.84 4.04 20.00
C GLU A 267 10.39 4.23 18.54
N ALA A 268 9.11 3.94 18.19
CA ALA A 268 8.58 4.23 16.86
C ALA A 268 8.11 5.68 16.70
N ALA A 269 7.97 6.44 17.79
CA ALA A 269 7.57 7.85 17.78
C ALA A 269 8.72 8.82 17.50
N ALA A 270 9.97 8.40 17.62
CA ALA A 270 11.13 9.18 17.19
C ALA A 270 11.66 8.59 15.88
N PRO A 271 11.62 9.33 14.76
CA PRO A 271 12.21 8.84 13.52
C PRO A 271 13.69 8.51 13.80
N ALA A 272 14.09 7.28 13.46
CA ALA A 272 15.46 6.83 13.65
C ALA A 272 16.43 7.81 12.99
N VAL A 273 17.46 8.23 13.72
CA VAL A 273 18.53 9.04 13.14
C VAL A 273 19.57 8.09 12.53
N LEU A 274 19.54 8.00 11.21
CA LEU A 274 20.51 7.20 10.45
C LEU A 274 21.80 8.00 10.25
N LYS A 275 22.95 7.34 10.39
CA LYS A 275 24.27 7.89 10.08
C LYS A 275 24.70 7.41 8.71
N ILE A 276 24.99 8.35 7.80
CA ILE A 276 25.23 8.10 6.38
C ILE A 276 26.68 8.40 6.06
N ASN A 277 27.39 7.42 5.50
CA ASN A 277 28.79 7.52 5.07
C ASN A 277 28.94 6.77 3.74
N PRO A 278 28.59 7.37 2.59
CA PRO A 278 28.67 6.70 1.30
C PRO A 278 30.11 6.34 0.94
N PRO A 279 30.36 5.16 0.36
CA PRO A 279 31.71 4.76 -0.05
C PRO A 279 32.25 5.54 -1.25
N ALA A 280 31.40 6.31 -1.94
CA ALA A 280 31.76 7.10 -3.12
C ALA A 280 32.44 8.45 -2.78
N VAL A 281 32.55 8.81 -1.52
CA VAL A 281 33.23 10.02 -1.03
C VAL A 281 34.36 9.64 -0.09
N PRO A 282 35.40 10.51 0.08
CA PRO A 282 36.51 10.24 1.00
C PRO A 282 36.01 9.90 2.40
N ALA A 283 36.60 8.90 3.05
CA ALA A 283 36.17 8.45 4.38
C ALA A 283 36.31 9.57 5.43
N THR A 284 35.34 9.63 6.37
CA THR A 284 35.43 10.54 7.52
C THR A 284 36.53 10.07 8.49
N ASN A 285 36.99 10.99 9.34
CA ASN A 285 37.98 10.68 10.39
C ASN A 285 37.37 9.98 11.62
N GLY A 286 36.09 9.58 11.57
CA GLY A 286 35.39 8.91 12.67
C GLY A 286 34.75 9.81 13.72
N TYR A 287 34.99 11.13 13.69
CA TYR A 287 34.35 12.08 14.62
C TYR A 287 32.98 12.59 14.15
N TYR A 288 32.62 12.40 12.85
CA TYR A 288 31.35 12.81 12.26
C TYR A 288 30.93 11.83 11.17
N SER A 289 29.67 11.93 10.74
CA SER A 289 29.16 11.24 9.54
C SER A 289 28.98 12.27 8.42
N HIS A 290 29.12 11.84 7.15
CA HIS A 290 28.88 12.71 6.00
C HIS A 290 27.48 13.28 5.99
N ALA A 291 26.49 12.50 6.43
CA ALA A 291 25.13 12.99 6.62
C ALA A 291 24.42 12.26 7.75
N THR A 292 23.32 12.86 8.21
CA THR A 292 22.34 12.21 9.08
C THR A 292 20.97 12.35 8.44
N ARG A 293 20.19 11.27 8.48
CA ARG A 293 18.81 11.23 7.97
C ARG A 293 17.84 10.99 9.12
N THR A 294 16.74 11.73 9.15
CA THR A 294 15.61 11.50 10.04
C THR A 294 14.31 11.73 9.29
N GLY A 295 13.50 10.68 9.13
CA GLY A 295 12.33 10.73 8.24
C GLY A 295 12.74 11.12 6.82
N ASP A 296 12.09 12.14 6.29
CA ASP A 296 12.31 12.66 4.93
C ASP A 296 13.33 13.82 4.87
N LEU A 297 14.10 14.05 5.95
CA LEU A 297 15.12 15.10 5.99
C LEU A 297 16.54 14.51 6.06
N LEU A 298 17.41 15.04 5.21
CA LEU A 298 18.83 14.74 5.12
C LEU A 298 19.63 15.98 5.49
N PHE A 299 20.46 15.84 6.52
CA PHE A 299 21.40 16.88 6.97
C PHE A 299 22.80 16.46 6.57
N VAL A 300 23.39 17.13 5.59
CA VAL A 300 24.74 16.85 5.11
C VAL A 300 25.72 17.75 5.82
N SER A 301 26.73 17.16 6.44
CA SER A 301 27.82 17.87 7.13
C SER A 301 28.63 18.73 6.16
N GLY A 302 29.29 19.77 6.68
CA GLY A 302 30.19 20.60 5.91
C GLY A 302 31.18 19.78 5.10
N GLN A 303 31.16 19.96 3.79
CA GLN A 303 32.10 19.34 2.85
C GLN A 303 33.18 20.34 2.52
N VAL A 304 34.42 19.87 2.51
CA VAL A 304 35.62 20.62 2.15
C VAL A 304 36.41 19.89 1.07
N ALA A 305 37.33 20.59 0.43
CA ALA A 305 38.11 20.03 -0.69
C ALA A 305 39.34 19.25 -0.16
N LEU A 306 39.10 18.08 0.42
CA LEU A 306 40.15 17.14 0.85
C LEU A 306 40.02 15.81 0.10
N ASP A 307 41.15 15.30 -0.37
CA ASP A 307 41.23 13.97 -0.97
C ASP A 307 41.24 12.84 0.10
N GLU A 308 41.34 11.59 -0.36
CA GLU A 308 41.38 10.39 0.51
C GLU A 308 42.61 10.37 1.47
N LYS A 309 43.64 11.16 1.19
CA LYS A 309 44.83 11.28 2.05
C LYS A 309 44.73 12.46 3.00
N GLY A 310 43.66 13.27 2.92
CA GLY A 310 43.49 14.49 3.68
C GLY A 310 44.29 15.67 3.12
N GLU A 311 44.75 15.61 1.87
CA GLU A 311 45.45 16.72 1.21
C GLU A 311 44.45 17.66 0.54
N VAL A 312 44.77 18.97 0.52
CA VAL A 312 43.89 19.99 -0.06
C VAL A 312 43.88 19.86 -1.58
N VAL A 313 42.70 19.63 -2.15
CA VAL A 313 42.48 19.64 -3.60
C VAL A 313 42.28 21.07 -4.08
N GLY A 314 43.14 21.54 -4.98
CA GLY A 314 43.05 22.89 -5.54
C GLY A 314 43.41 23.99 -4.53
N GLU A 315 44.54 23.87 -3.84
CA GLU A 315 45.02 24.92 -2.95
C GLU A 315 45.16 26.26 -3.70
N GLY A 316 44.54 27.31 -3.17
CA GLY A 316 44.49 28.64 -3.79
C GLY A 316 43.53 28.78 -5.01
N ASP A 317 42.79 27.73 -5.37
CA ASP A 317 41.85 27.70 -6.51
C ASP A 317 40.42 27.47 -6.02
N MET A 318 39.63 28.53 -5.87
CA MET A 318 38.25 28.51 -5.40
C MET A 318 37.34 27.66 -6.33
N ALA A 319 37.49 27.78 -7.64
CA ALA A 319 36.66 27.06 -8.58
C ALA A 319 36.88 25.54 -8.45
N ARG A 320 38.12 25.11 -8.36
CA ARG A 320 38.48 23.69 -8.20
C ARG A 320 38.02 23.11 -6.86
N GLN A 321 38.18 23.86 -5.76
CA GLN A 321 37.65 23.45 -4.47
C GLN A 321 36.13 23.33 -4.49
N SER A 322 35.44 24.30 -5.10
CA SER A 322 33.97 24.28 -5.23
C SER A 322 33.48 23.09 -6.07
N GLU A 323 34.13 22.77 -7.18
CA GLU A 323 33.78 21.59 -8.02
C GLU A 323 33.94 20.29 -7.25
N PHE A 324 35.01 20.14 -6.49
CA PHE A 324 35.25 18.94 -5.70
C PHE A 324 34.18 18.78 -4.61
N ILE A 325 33.87 19.84 -3.89
CA ILE A 325 32.85 19.85 -2.82
C ILE A 325 31.45 19.56 -3.37
N LEU A 326 31.04 20.24 -4.43
CA LEU A 326 29.71 20.04 -5.02
C LEU A 326 29.58 18.65 -5.63
N GLY A 327 30.63 18.10 -6.24
CA GLY A 327 30.65 16.71 -6.69
C GLY A 327 30.54 15.68 -5.55
N ASN A 328 31.12 15.96 -4.37
CA ASN A 328 30.91 15.11 -3.20
C ASN A 328 29.49 15.21 -2.66
N LEU A 329 28.92 16.44 -2.59
CA LEU A 329 27.54 16.65 -2.20
C LEU A 329 26.57 15.90 -3.15
N GLU A 330 26.79 15.92 -4.45
CA GLU A 330 26.02 15.17 -5.44
C GLU A 330 25.98 13.67 -5.11
N ARG A 331 27.14 13.05 -4.90
CA ARG A 331 27.25 11.62 -4.54
C ARG A 331 26.55 11.28 -3.23
N ILE A 332 26.65 12.17 -2.22
CA ILE A 332 25.98 11.98 -0.92
C ILE A 332 24.44 12.07 -1.09
N LEU A 333 23.96 13.02 -1.88
CA LEU A 333 22.54 13.18 -2.16
C LEU A 333 22.00 11.98 -2.95
N GLU A 334 22.68 11.57 -4.01
CA GLU A 334 22.27 10.42 -4.85
C GLU A 334 22.23 9.11 -4.07
N ASP A 335 23.19 8.86 -3.17
CA ASP A 335 23.21 7.68 -2.29
C ASP A 335 21.93 7.58 -1.44
N GLN A 336 21.29 8.70 -1.13
CA GLN A 336 20.07 8.79 -0.35
C GLN A 336 18.80 9.03 -1.19
N GLY A 337 18.88 8.81 -2.52
CA GLY A 337 17.76 9.02 -3.44
C GLY A 337 17.33 10.48 -3.58
N SER A 338 18.22 11.43 -3.26
CA SER A 338 18.01 12.87 -3.36
C SER A 338 18.78 13.48 -4.54
N SER A 339 18.67 14.79 -4.73
CA SER A 339 19.37 15.55 -5.77
C SER A 339 19.50 17.01 -5.38
N PHE A 340 20.24 17.81 -6.17
CA PHE A 340 20.32 19.26 -5.94
C PHE A 340 18.96 19.97 -6.05
N ASP A 341 18.03 19.47 -6.86
CA ASP A 341 16.66 20.02 -6.96
C ASP A 341 15.82 19.78 -5.70
N ARG A 342 16.27 18.88 -4.83
CA ARG A 342 15.63 18.57 -3.54
C ARG A 342 16.32 19.23 -2.35
N VAL A 343 17.34 20.04 -2.57
CA VAL A 343 18.02 20.82 -1.53
C VAL A 343 17.10 21.94 -1.05
N LEU A 344 16.89 21.98 0.26
CA LEU A 344 16.05 22.95 0.95
C LEU A 344 16.85 24.18 1.39
N HIS A 345 18.08 23.94 1.85
CA HIS A 345 18.94 25.01 2.38
C HIS A 345 20.42 24.70 2.11
N VAL A 346 21.17 25.72 1.72
CA VAL A 346 22.64 25.69 1.57
C VAL A 346 23.26 26.68 2.53
N ARG A 347 24.24 26.24 3.30
CA ARG A 347 25.15 27.13 4.02
C ARG A 347 26.55 27.04 3.45
N THR A 348 27.17 28.19 3.20
CA THR A 348 28.51 28.32 2.62
C THR A 348 29.37 29.20 3.52
N PHE A 349 30.55 28.71 3.84
CA PHE A 349 31.54 29.42 4.63
C PHE A 349 32.75 29.68 3.74
N LEU A 350 33.10 30.94 3.54
CA LEU A 350 34.25 31.38 2.72
C LEU A 350 35.31 31.99 3.60
N THR A 351 36.57 31.74 3.30
CA THR A 351 37.70 32.41 4.01
C THR A 351 37.99 33.79 3.42
N ASP A 352 37.45 34.11 2.22
CA ASP A 352 37.55 35.39 1.55
C ASP A 352 36.30 35.62 0.70
N MET A 353 35.50 36.63 1.06
CA MET A 353 34.26 36.94 0.35
C MET A 353 34.49 37.50 -1.06
N SER A 354 35.69 37.98 -1.38
CA SER A 354 36.04 38.42 -2.75
C SER A 354 35.97 37.28 -3.79
N LEU A 355 36.08 36.02 -3.31
CA LEU A 355 35.99 34.81 -4.13
C LEU A 355 34.56 34.30 -4.34
N LEU A 356 33.55 34.96 -3.78
CA LEU A 356 32.13 34.56 -3.87
C LEU A 356 31.68 34.36 -5.33
N ARG A 357 32.17 35.19 -6.26
CA ARG A 357 31.79 35.08 -7.67
C ARG A 357 32.28 33.77 -8.30
N GLU A 358 33.52 33.38 -8.03
CA GLU A 358 34.11 32.14 -8.57
C GLU A 358 33.32 30.92 -8.07
N TYR A 359 32.97 30.89 -6.78
CA TYR A 359 32.06 29.87 -6.22
C TYR A 359 30.70 29.89 -6.91
N GLY A 360 30.09 31.06 -7.11
CA GLY A 360 28.79 31.22 -7.76
C GLY A 360 28.75 30.69 -9.19
N ASP A 361 29.82 30.91 -9.96
CA ASP A 361 29.93 30.40 -11.33
C ASP A 361 29.99 28.86 -11.37
N VAL A 362 30.61 28.20 -10.38
CA VAL A 362 30.60 26.74 -10.24
C VAL A 362 29.24 26.26 -9.75
N ARG A 363 28.70 26.86 -8.68
CA ARG A 363 27.42 26.51 -8.08
C ARG A 363 26.27 26.49 -9.09
N SER A 364 26.24 27.46 -10.03
CA SER A 364 25.17 27.57 -11.03
C SER A 364 25.07 26.36 -11.97
N ARG A 365 26.10 25.53 -12.06
CA ARG A 365 26.11 24.30 -12.87
C ARG A 365 25.39 23.14 -12.18
N TYR A 366 25.29 23.16 -10.84
CA TYR A 366 24.67 22.13 -10.02
C TYR A 366 23.22 22.49 -9.64
N PHE A 367 22.97 23.76 -9.36
CA PHE A 367 21.63 24.28 -9.04
C PHE A 367 21.03 24.94 -10.31
N THR A 368 20.45 24.12 -11.19
CA THR A 368 19.90 24.56 -12.48
C THR A 368 18.43 24.94 -12.44
N GLY A 369 17.71 24.57 -11.37
CA GLY A 369 16.29 24.92 -11.12
C GLY A 369 16.10 26.17 -10.27
N GLU A 370 14.97 26.25 -9.56
CA GLU A 370 14.75 27.32 -8.58
C GLU A 370 15.75 27.20 -7.43
N PRO A 371 16.43 28.31 -7.04
CA PRO A 371 17.47 28.23 -6.03
C PRO A 371 16.89 27.93 -4.64
N PRO A 372 17.56 27.09 -3.83
CA PRO A 372 17.17 26.84 -2.44
C PRO A 372 17.42 28.07 -1.55
N ALA A 373 16.87 28.04 -0.33
CA ALA A 373 17.28 28.99 0.70
C ALA A 373 18.81 28.92 0.89
N SER A 374 19.48 30.07 0.99
CA SER A 374 20.95 30.11 1.03
C SER A 374 21.46 31.15 2.00
N THR A 375 22.52 30.77 2.73
CA THR A 375 23.29 31.68 3.59
C THR A 375 24.77 31.53 3.25
N THR A 376 25.43 32.63 2.97
CA THR A 376 26.91 32.67 2.76
C THR A 376 27.53 33.67 3.73
N VAL A 377 28.57 33.24 4.41
CA VAL A 377 29.29 34.07 5.39
C VAL A 377 30.79 33.94 5.20
N GLU A 378 31.52 35.01 5.54
CA GLU A 378 32.97 34.96 5.65
C GLU A 378 33.37 34.48 7.05
N VAL A 379 34.35 33.59 7.10
CA VAL A 379 34.97 33.09 8.32
C VAL A 379 36.44 33.38 8.33
N SER A 380 37.02 33.58 9.52
CA SER A 380 38.43 33.92 9.66
C SER A 380 39.37 32.81 9.16
N ARG A 381 38.93 31.56 9.19
CA ARG A 381 39.64 30.37 8.67
C ARG A 381 38.71 29.15 8.73
N LEU A 382 39.03 28.14 7.94
CA LEU A 382 38.53 26.77 8.08
C LEU A 382 39.53 25.95 8.94
N PHE A 383 39.18 24.69 9.21
CA PHE A 383 39.93 23.86 10.15
C PHE A 383 41.34 23.47 9.68
N GLN A 384 41.61 23.53 8.36
CA GLN A 384 42.91 23.23 7.77
C GLN A 384 43.39 24.39 6.88
N PRO A 385 44.68 24.79 6.93
CA PRO A 385 45.22 25.76 5.98
C PRO A 385 45.09 25.32 4.54
N GLY A 386 44.87 26.26 3.62
CA GLY A 386 44.68 26.00 2.18
C GLY A 386 43.22 25.74 1.75
N LEU A 387 42.31 25.47 2.72
CA LEU A 387 40.89 25.41 2.46
C LEU A 387 40.32 26.82 2.35
N LEU A 388 39.57 27.09 1.23
CA LEU A 388 38.96 28.38 0.94
C LEU A 388 37.46 28.40 1.19
N ILE A 389 36.83 27.23 1.12
CA ILE A 389 35.36 27.08 1.16
C ILE A 389 34.93 25.81 1.88
N GLU A 390 33.84 25.90 2.59
CA GLU A 390 33.06 24.77 3.13
C GLU A 390 31.59 24.94 2.80
N VAL A 391 30.91 23.85 2.41
CA VAL A 391 29.48 23.88 2.05
C VAL A 391 28.75 22.76 2.78
N GLU A 392 27.64 23.10 3.44
CA GLU A 392 26.70 22.14 4.03
C GLU A 392 25.30 22.32 3.42
N VAL A 393 24.52 21.25 3.41
CA VAL A 393 23.14 21.30 2.86
C VAL A 393 22.15 20.55 3.74
N VAL A 394 20.90 21.01 3.69
CA VAL A 394 19.73 20.26 4.14
C VAL A 394 18.89 19.95 2.91
N ALA A 395 18.51 18.69 2.73
CA ALA A 395 17.74 18.24 1.57
C ALA A 395 16.56 17.35 1.99
N ALA A 396 15.57 17.22 1.11
CA ALA A 396 14.57 16.18 1.23
C ALA A 396 15.17 14.85 0.74
N ALA A 397 15.05 13.80 1.55
CA ALA A 397 15.47 12.44 1.18
C ALA A 397 14.50 11.83 0.15
N GLY A 398 14.98 10.82 -0.59
CA GLY A 398 14.18 10.07 -1.55
C GLY A 398 13.34 8.98 -0.89
#